data_e6c51f30f778ad2adfc87fe7ba14c8f0
#
_entry.id   e6c51f30f778ad2adfc87fe7ba14c8f0
#
_cell.length_a   1.000
_cell.length_b   1.000
_cell.length_c   1.000
_cell.angle_alpha   90.00
_cell.angle_beta   90.00
_cell.angle_gamma   90.00
#
_symmetry.space_group_name_H-M   'P 1'
#
loop_
_entity.id
_entity.type
_entity.pdbx_description
1 polymer ?
#
loop_
_entity_poly.entity_id
_entity_poly.type
_entity_poly.pdbx_seq_one_letter_code
_entity_poly.pdbx_strand_id
1 'polypeptide(L)'
;MKDKYTHIFEPLTVRTMTIKNRICMMPMGTNYGEQNGEMSFLHIDYYRQRAKGGTGLLIVENANVDFPQGSNGTTQLRIDQDNYLPRLY
;
A
#
# COMPACT_ATOMS: atom_id res chain seq x y z
N MET A 1 -13.18 -13.04 -19.47
CA MET A 1 -13.03 -13.26 -18.01
C MET A 1 -14.10 -12.55 -17.19
N LYS A 2 -14.45 -11.31 -17.55
CA LYS A 2 -15.51 -10.57 -16.83
C LYS A 2 -16.83 -11.31 -16.83
N ASP A 3 -17.20 -11.94 -17.95
CA ASP A 3 -18.48 -12.66 -18.06
C ASP A 3 -18.53 -13.88 -17.14
N LYS A 4 -17.35 -14.46 -16.82
CA LYS A 4 -17.26 -15.64 -15.97
C LYS A 4 -17.19 -15.28 -14.48
N TYR A 5 -16.57 -14.13 -14.15
CA TYR A 5 -16.33 -13.73 -12.77
C TYR A 5 -16.94 -12.34 -12.50
N THR A 6 -18.24 -12.23 -12.71
CA THR A 6 -18.93 -10.93 -12.65
C THR A 6 -18.81 -10.26 -11.28
N HIS A 7 -18.92 -11.02 -10.20
CA HIS A 7 -18.92 -10.43 -8.86
C HIS A 7 -17.59 -9.80 -8.45
N ILE A 8 -16.48 -10.34 -8.96
CA ILE A 8 -15.13 -9.81 -8.66
C ILE A 8 -14.98 -8.39 -9.22
N PHE A 9 -15.60 -8.12 -10.37
CA PHE A 9 -15.44 -6.85 -11.07
C PHE A 9 -16.55 -5.84 -10.76
N GLU A 10 -17.49 -6.19 -9.90
CA GLU A 10 -18.52 -5.26 -9.46
C GLU A 10 -17.96 -4.27 -8.44
N PRO A 11 -18.35 -2.99 -8.51
CA PRO A 11 -17.96 -2.02 -7.48
C PRO A 11 -18.46 -2.44 -6.10
N LEU A 12 -17.72 -2.03 -5.07
CA LEU A 12 -18.10 -2.26 -3.68
C LEU A 12 -18.05 -0.92 -2.95
N THR A 13 -19.14 -0.58 -2.26
CA THR A 13 -19.19 0.63 -1.45
C THR A 13 -19.02 0.25 0.02
N VAL A 14 -18.03 0.88 0.66
CA VAL A 14 -17.79 0.74 2.09
C VAL A 14 -18.01 2.11 2.70
N ARG A 15 -19.15 2.30 3.36
CA ARG A 15 -19.61 3.60 3.86
C ARG A 15 -19.66 4.62 2.72
N THR A 16 -18.77 5.62 2.70
CA THR A 16 -18.73 6.65 1.67
C THR A 16 -17.69 6.38 0.58
N MET A 17 -16.93 5.30 0.68
CA MET A 17 -15.90 4.96 -0.28
C MET A 17 -16.38 3.88 -1.24
N THR A 18 -16.28 4.14 -2.53
CA THR A 18 -16.61 3.15 -3.56
C THR A 18 -15.33 2.72 -4.25
N ILE A 19 -15.04 1.41 -4.19
CA ILE A 19 -13.91 0.81 -4.89
C ILE A 19 -14.40 0.15 -6.18
N LYS A 20 -13.56 0.22 -7.22
CA LYS A 20 -14.00 -0.14 -8.59
C LYS A 20 -14.20 -1.63 -8.80
N ASN A 21 -13.57 -2.46 -7.98
CA ASN A 21 -13.74 -3.91 -8.03
C ASN A 21 -13.44 -4.51 -6.66
N ARG A 22 -13.55 -5.82 -6.53
CA ARG A 22 -13.39 -6.52 -5.26
C ARG A 22 -12.05 -7.21 -5.11
N ILE A 23 -11.07 -6.77 -5.89
CA ILE A 23 -9.69 -7.28 -5.79
C ILE A 23 -8.92 -6.38 -4.84
N CYS A 24 -8.40 -6.99 -3.77
CA CYS A 24 -7.66 -6.27 -2.73
C CYS A 24 -6.25 -6.86 -2.63
N MET A 25 -5.24 -5.98 -2.70
CA MET A 25 -3.87 -6.38 -2.39
C MET A 25 -3.66 -6.24 -0.89
N MET A 26 -3.45 -7.36 -0.23
CA MET A 26 -3.21 -7.39 1.22
C MET A 26 -1.81 -6.88 1.54
N PRO A 27 -1.57 -6.36 2.75
CA PRO A 27 -0.27 -5.80 3.10
C PRO A 27 0.82 -6.87 3.13
N MET A 28 1.95 -6.55 2.51
CA MET A 28 3.14 -7.41 2.51
C MET A 28 4.38 -6.55 2.68
N GLY A 29 5.20 -6.85 3.68
CA GLY A 29 6.44 -6.13 3.91
C GLY A 29 7.42 -6.36 2.76
N THR A 30 7.81 -5.29 2.07
CA THR A 30 8.73 -5.36 0.94
C THR A 30 10.16 -5.05 1.33
N ASN A 31 10.33 -4.30 2.41
CA ASN A 31 11.64 -3.80 2.84
C ASN A 31 12.28 -2.88 1.78
N TYR A 32 11.44 -2.19 0.99
CA TYR A 32 11.89 -1.29 -0.09
C TYR A 32 12.07 0.16 0.36
N GLY A 33 11.82 0.47 1.63
CA GLY A 33 11.98 1.84 2.14
C GLY A 33 13.42 2.31 2.06
N GLU A 34 13.62 3.61 2.17
CA GLU A 34 14.94 4.19 2.31
C GLU A 34 15.54 3.80 3.66
N GLN A 35 16.87 3.98 3.81
CA GLN A 35 17.52 3.64 5.08
C GLN A 35 16.97 4.45 6.25
N ASN A 36 16.53 5.68 5.99
CA ASN A 36 15.91 6.53 7.01
C ASN A 36 14.42 6.24 7.24
N GLY A 37 13.84 5.30 6.48
CA GLY A 37 12.44 4.92 6.63
C GLY A 37 11.47 5.64 5.72
N GLU A 38 11.92 6.58 4.89
CA GLU A 38 11.04 7.22 3.91
C GLU A 38 10.58 6.22 2.85
N MET A 39 9.38 6.48 2.30
CA MET A 39 8.92 5.71 1.16
C MET A 39 9.83 5.99 -0.04
N SER A 40 10.46 4.96 -0.58
CA SER A 40 11.38 5.09 -1.71
C SER A 40 10.63 5.25 -3.03
N PHE A 41 11.33 5.67 -4.08
CA PHE A 41 10.75 5.69 -5.43
C PHE A 41 10.45 4.28 -5.91
N LEU A 42 11.26 3.29 -5.51
CA LEU A 42 10.97 1.87 -5.78
C LEU A 42 9.67 1.44 -5.12
N HIS A 43 9.45 1.87 -3.90
CA HIS A 43 8.21 1.63 -3.14
C HIS A 43 7.00 2.21 -3.86
N ILE A 44 7.10 3.49 -4.26
CA ILE A 44 6.02 4.18 -4.95
C ILE A 44 5.70 3.48 -6.27
N ASP A 45 6.73 3.10 -7.02
CA ASP A 45 6.53 2.40 -8.30
C ASP A 45 5.91 1.02 -8.09
N TYR A 46 6.30 0.32 -7.04
CA TYR A 46 5.73 -0.99 -6.68
C TYR A 46 4.21 -0.91 -6.54
N TYR A 47 3.71 0.07 -5.78
CA TYR A 47 2.28 0.24 -5.59
C TYR A 47 1.60 0.79 -6.85
N ARG A 48 2.29 1.69 -7.56
CA ARG A 48 1.76 2.23 -8.83
C ARG A 48 1.49 1.13 -9.85
N GLN A 49 2.40 0.19 -9.99
CA GLN A 49 2.25 -0.91 -10.96
C GLN A 49 1.04 -1.78 -10.61
N ARG A 50 0.80 -2.05 -9.34
CA ARG A 50 -0.37 -2.83 -8.91
C ARG A 50 -1.67 -2.07 -9.17
N ALA A 51 -1.67 -0.77 -8.90
CA ALA A 51 -2.85 0.06 -9.17
C ALA A 51 -3.14 0.12 -10.68
N LYS A 52 -2.11 0.31 -11.49
CA LYS A 52 -2.27 0.33 -12.97
C LYS A 52 -2.76 -1.00 -13.51
N GLY A 53 -2.40 -2.11 -12.86
CA GLY A 53 -2.85 -3.43 -13.24
C GLY A 53 -4.31 -3.71 -12.96
N GLY A 54 -5.00 -2.84 -12.22
CA GLY A 54 -6.44 -2.95 -12.00
C GLY A 54 -6.88 -3.28 -10.60
N THR A 55 -5.96 -3.40 -9.63
CA THR A 55 -6.32 -3.67 -8.22
C THR A 55 -7.22 -2.57 -7.69
N GLY A 56 -8.36 -2.95 -7.11
CA GLY A 56 -9.34 -1.99 -6.62
C GLY A 56 -8.95 -1.33 -5.30
N LEU A 57 -8.34 -2.08 -4.40
CA LEU A 57 -7.90 -1.58 -3.09
C LEU A 57 -6.51 -2.10 -2.77
N LEU A 58 -5.63 -1.19 -2.40
CA LEU A 58 -4.28 -1.53 -1.98
C LEU A 58 -4.12 -1.19 -0.51
N ILE A 59 -3.66 -2.14 0.29
CA ILE A 59 -3.31 -1.89 1.68
C ILE A 59 -1.79 -1.88 1.78
N VAL A 60 -1.25 -0.74 2.16
CA VAL A 60 0.19 -0.54 2.25
C VAL A 60 0.76 -1.41 3.37
N GLU A 61 1.99 -1.85 3.20
CA GLU A 61 2.68 -2.72 4.13
C GLU A 61 2.80 -2.12 5.54
N ASN A 62 3.21 -2.95 6.48
CA ASN A 62 3.41 -2.51 7.85
C ASN A 62 4.39 -1.34 7.91
N ALA A 63 4.02 -0.32 8.67
CA ALA A 63 4.84 0.88 8.85
C ALA A 63 5.20 1.01 10.32
N ASN A 64 6.44 1.45 10.58
CA ASN A 64 6.95 1.59 11.93
C ASN A 64 6.43 2.90 12.55
N VAL A 65 5.82 2.81 13.71
CA VAL A 65 5.28 3.96 14.44
C VAL A 65 6.12 4.33 15.65
N ASP A 66 7.16 3.54 15.96
CA ASP A 66 8.02 3.76 17.15
C ASP A 66 9.42 3.20 16.86
N PHE A 67 10.21 3.99 16.16
CA PHE A 67 11.56 3.57 15.78
C PHE A 67 12.54 3.89 16.94
N PRO A 68 13.49 2.99 17.26
CA PRO A 68 13.77 1.71 16.57
C PRO A 68 13.04 0.51 17.17
N GLN A 69 12.36 0.64 18.30
CA GLN A 69 11.75 -0.48 19.01
C GLN A 69 10.70 -1.21 18.18
N GLY A 70 9.91 -0.46 17.40
CA GLY A 70 8.85 -1.02 16.57
C GLY A 70 9.32 -1.56 15.22
N SER A 71 10.61 -1.49 14.93
CA SER A 71 11.14 -1.91 13.64
C SER A 71 11.35 -3.41 13.59
N ASN A 72 10.96 -4.04 12.48
CA ASN A 72 11.25 -5.45 12.22
C ASN A 72 12.04 -5.65 10.93
N GLY A 73 12.68 -4.59 10.41
CA GLY A 73 13.51 -4.65 9.21
C GLY A 73 14.37 -3.40 9.09
N THR A 74 15.43 -3.48 8.28
CA THR A 74 16.39 -2.40 8.15
C THR A 74 15.90 -1.25 7.29
N THR A 75 15.03 -1.54 6.31
CA THR A 75 14.49 -0.55 5.38
C THR A 75 12.97 -0.55 5.43
N GLN A 76 12.42 -0.72 6.62
CA GLN A 76 10.99 -0.68 6.84
C GLN A 76 10.49 0.76 6.77
N LEU A 77 9.30 0.93 6.16
CA LEU A 77 8.62 2.21 6.08
C LEU A 77 8.35 2.76 7.48
N ARG A 78 8.54 4.07 7.67
CA ARG A 78 8.29 4.75 8.94
C ARG A 78 7.20 5.80 8.77
N ILE A 79 6.36 5.92 9.79
CA ILE A 79 5.34 6.98 9.86
C ILE A 79 5.33 7.65 11.24
N ASP A 80 6.44 7.55 11.97
CA ASP A 80 6.53 8.02 13.36
C ASP A 80 6.89 9.51 13.45
N GLN A 81 7.18 10.19 12.34
CA GLN A 81 7.52 11.61 12.31
C GLN A 81 6.95 12.29 11.06
N ASP A 82 6.72 13.59 11.18
CA ASP A 82 6.10 14.37 10.09
C ASP A 82 6.98 14.47 8.84
N ASN A 83 8.29 14.34 8.97
CA ASN A 83 9.20 14.45 7.83
C ASN A 83 9.04 13.29 6.83
N TYR A 84 8.28 12.25 7.17
CA TYR A 84 8.00 11.15 6.26
C TYR A 84 6.74 11.38 5.42
N LEU A 85 5.97 12.42 5.72
CA LEU A 85 4.70 12.70 5.02
C LEU A 85 4.86 13.00 3.52
N PRO A 86 5.88 13.76 3.05
CA PRO A 86 5.92 14.14 1.63
C PRO A 86 5.91 12.95 0.65
N ARG A 87 6.60 11.87 0.99
CA ARG A 87 6.66 10.68 0.12
C ARG A 87 5.42 9.81 0.22
N LEU A 88 4.57 10.03 1.23
CA LEU A 88 3.34 9.28 1.41
C LEU A 88 2.18 9.83 0.58
N TYR A 89 2.29 11.07 0.12
CA TYR A 89 1.32 11.65 -0.79
C TYR A 89 1.56 11.19 -2.21
#